data_8b76dcb0c9e7d98bd31c93e545c2e138
#
_entry.id   8b76dcb0c9e7d98bd31c93e545c2e138
#
_cell.length_a   1.000
_cell.length_b   1.000
_cell.length_c   1.000
_cell.angle_alpha   90.00
_cell.angle_beta   90.00
_cell.angle_gamma   90.00
#
_symmetry.space_group_name_H-M   'P 1'
#
loop_
_entity.id
_entity.type
_entity.pdbx_description
1 polymer ?
#
loop_
_entity_poly.entity_id
_entity_poly.type
_entity_poly.pdbx_seq_one_letter_code
_entity_poly.pdbx_strand_id
1 'polypeptide(L)'
;MTITEDDNNIYIEDYVIPKGREKADIKARENVVWAMLGKWLSINPFKRKKNADLNDYIYLRFDGMQETVNKAARNFKSTMAVSQLDFILANANKIGIDKPKSKRQEKFAEMLIMNMETKEFLPYFDNVKMLVGVTKQKKNAKKIQYSITAIEPVE
;
A
#
# COMPACT_ATOMS: atom_id res chain seq x y z
N MET A 1 15.12 8.72 8.58
CA MET A 1 15.13 8.26 7.18
C MET A 1 15.55 9.41 6.28
N THR A 2 16.52 9.19 5.41
CA THR A 2 17.01 10.22 4.49
C THR A 2 16.47 9.99 3.09
N ILE A 3 15.86 11.03 2.52
CA ILE A 3 15.37 11.02 1.14
C ILE A 3 16.16 12.07 0.37
N THR A 4 16.78 11.66 -0.72
CA THR A 4 17.47 12.56 -1.65
C THR A 4 16.93 12.37 -3.05
N GLU A 5 17.19 13.33 -3.94
CA GLU A 5 16.73 13.25 -5.31
C GLU A 5 17.69 13.94 -6.27
N ASP A 6 17.64 13.52 -7.52
CA ASP A 6 18.18 14.24 -8.66
C ASP A 6 17.06 14.44 -9.71
N ASP A 7 17.39 14.87 -10.91
CA ASP A 7 16.41 15.14 -11.95
C ASP A 7 15.64 13.89 -12.38
N ASN A 8 16.23 12.69 -12.24
CA ASN A 8 15.71 11.46 -12.79
C ASN A 8 15.20 10.48 -11.74
N ASN A 9 15.70 10.55 -10.52
CA ASN A 9 15.45 9.53 -9.50
C ASN A 9 15.21 10.12 -8.12
N ILE A 10 14.46 9.36 -7.32
CA ILE A 10 14.36 9.52 -5.86
C ILE A 10 15.20 8.41 -5.24
N TYR A 11 15.95 8.74 -4.19
CA TYR A 11 16.75 7.79 -3.42
C TYR A 11 16.20 7.74 -2.00
N ILE A 12 15.72 6.58 -1.59
CA ILE A 12 15.17 6.36 -0.26
C ILE A 12 15.66 5.02 0.28
N GLU A 13 16.32 5.04 1.43
CA GLU A 13 16.99 3.85 1.95
C GLU A 13 17.95 3.27 0.88
N ASP A 14 17.83 1.99 0.55
CA ASP A 14 18.64 1.33 -0.49
C ASP A 14 17.95 1.31 -1.86
N TYR A 15 16.85 2.05 -2.00
CA TYR A 15 16.06 2.01 -3.22
C TYR A 15 16.30 3.23 -4.11
N VAL A 16 16.28 2.99 -5.41
CA VAL A 16 16.33 4.01 -6.45
C VAL A 16 15.00 3.98 -7.18
N ILE A 17 14.25 5.09 -7.11
CA ILE A 17 12.91 5.17 -7.67
C ILE A 17 12.93 6.14 -8.86
N PRO A 18 12.81 5.66 -10.11
CA PRO A 18 12.75 6.54 -11.27
C PRO A 18 11.50 7.43 -11.23
N LYS A 19 11.68 8.71 -11.61
CA LYS A 19 10.58 9.68 -11.68
C LYS A 19 9.84 9.64 -13.02
N GLY A 20 10.43 9.03 -14.06
CA GLY A 20 9.93 9.05 -15.41
C GLY A 20 8.64 8.22 -15.62
N ARG A 21 8.06 8.37 -16.80
CA ARG A 21 6.80 7.73 -17.18
C ARG A 21 6.97 6.68 -18.29
N GLU A 22 8.21 6.40 -18.68
CA GLU A 22 8.49 5.40 -19.70
C GLU A 22 8.24 3.99 -19.15
N LYS A 23 8.04 3.04 -20.06
CA LYS A 23 7.83 1.63 -19.66
C LYS A 23 8.95 1.09 -18.79
N ALA A 24 10.21 1.48 -19.12
CA ALA A 24 11.36 1.08 -18.34
C ALA A 24 11.32 1.62 -16.91
N ASP A 25 10.84 2.85 -16.74
CA ASP A 25 10.68 3.48 -15.42
C ASP A 25 9.63 2.76 -14.59
N ILE A 26 8.49 2.43 -15.21
CA ILE A 26 7.40 1.71 -14.54
C ILE A 26 7.89 0.32 -14.11
N LYS A 27 8.60 -0.38 -15.00
CA LYS A 27 9.15 -1.70 -14.69
C LYS A 27 10.15 -1.63 -13.54
N ALA A 28 11.01 -0.62 -13.53
CA ALA A 28 11.96 -0.41 -12.44
C ALA A 28 11.23 -0.17 -11.11
N ARG A 29 10.16 0.64 -11.12
CA ARG A 29 9.35 0.86 -9.93
C ARG A 29 8.63 -0.41 -9.46
N GLU A 30 8.12 -1.23 -10.38
CA GLU A 30 7.53 -2.53 -10.01
C GLU A 30 8.54 -3.38 -9.24
N ASN A 31 9.77 -3.45 -9.74
CA ASN A 31 10.84 -4.22 -9.08
C ASN A 31 11.15 -3.66 -7.68
N VAL A 32 11.16 -2.33 -7.53
CA VAL A 32 11.36 -1.69 -6.25
C VAL A 32 10.23 -2.05 -5.27
N VAL A 33 8.99 -1.96 -5.72
CA VAL A 33 7.82 -2.30 -4.87
C VAL A 33 7.89 -3.76 -4.43
N TRP A 34 8.20 -4.68 -5.34
CA TRP A 34 8.37 -6.10 -4.98
C TRP A 34 9.46 -6.29 -3.93
N ALA A 35 10.57 -5.57 -4.05
CA ALA A 35 11.66 -5.62 -3.06
C ALA A 35 11.20 -5.09 -1.71
N MET A 36 10.46 -3.98 -1.68
CA MET A 36 9.90 -3.40 -0.46
C MET A 36 8.93 -4.37 0.22
N LEU A 37 8.04 -4.99 -0.54
CA LEU A 37 7.09 -5.98 -0.01
C LEU A 37 7.80 -7.21 0.53
N GLY A 38 8.84 -7.69 -0.16
CA GLY A 38 9.66 -8.80 0.30
C GLY A 38 10.34 -8.52 1.64
N LYS A 39 10.91 -7.31 1.77
CA LYS A 39 11.51 -6.87 3.03
C LYS A 39 10.48 -6.80 4.15
N TRP A 40 9.31 -6.24 3.86
CA TRP A 40 8.22 -6.15 4.84
C TRP A 40 7.78 -7.55 5.30
N LEU A 41 7.64 -8.49 4.37
CA LEU A 41 7.26 -9.87 4.69
C LEU A 41 8.31 -10.58 5.54
N SER A 42 9.59 -10.27 5.36
CA SER A 42 10.64 -10.86 6.19
C SER A 42 10.56 -10.40 7.65
N ILE A 43 10.08 -9.17 7.88
CA ILE A 43 9.87 -8.59 9.20
C ILE A 43 8.52 -9.02 9.79
N ASN A 44 7.52 -9.25 8.94
CA ASN A 44 6.16 -9.62 9.33
C ASN A 44 5.80 -11.01 8.76
N PRO A 45 6.32 -12.10 9.34
CA PRO A 45 6.17 -13.43 8.76
C PRO A 45 4.73 -13.97 8.73
N PHE A 46 3.84 -13.40 9.55
CA PHE A 46 2.42 -13.74 9.50
C PHE A 46 1.64 -12.95 8.46
N LYS A 47 2.34 -12.13 7.65
CA LYS A 47 1.78 -11.37 6.54
C LYS A 47 0.69 -10.40 6.96
N ARG A 48 0.79 -9.85 8.16
CA ARG A 48 -0.21 -8.94 8.72
C ARG A 48 0.39 -7.92 9.65
N LYS A 49 -0.31 -6.80 9.81
CA LYS A 49 0.04 -5.75 10.77
C LYS A 49 -1.22 -5.30 11.48
N LYS A 50 -1.16 -5.17 12.80
CA LYS A 50 -2.29 -4.66 13.57
C LYS A 50 -2.48 -3.17 13.29
N ASN A 51 -3.71 -2.80 12.94
CA ASN A 51 -4.11 -1.41 12.75
C ASN A 51 -4.82 -0.91 14.00
N ALA A 52 -4.39 0.25 14.50
CA ALA A 52 -4.91 0.80 15.75
C ALA A 52 -6.38 1.20 15.64
N ASP A 53 -6.77 1.81 14.52
CA ASP A 53 -8.13 2.30 14.32
C ASP A 53 -9.16 1.17 14.17
N LEU A 54 -8.81 0.15 13.38
CA LEU A 54 -9.67 -1.03 13.21
C LEU A 54 -9.63 -1.96 14.43
N ASN A 55 -8.59 -1.83 15.27
CA ASN A 55 -8.30 -2.75 16.37
C ASN A 55 -8.26 -4.21 15.89
N ASP A 56 -7.72 -4.42 14.71
CA ASP A 56 -7.57 -5.74 14.07
C ASP A 56 -6.42 -5.69 13.08
N TYR A 57 -6.10 -6.84 12.52
CA TYR A 57 -4.99 -7.00 11.58
C TYR A 57 -5.42 -6.70 10.14
N ILE A 58 -4.52 -6.03 9.40
CA ILE A 58 -4.62 -5.89 7.94
C ILE A 58 -3.60 -6.84 7.33
N TYR A 59 -4.04 -7.68 6.41
CA TYR A 59 -3.22 -8.71 5.76
C TYR A 59 -2.69 -8.22 4.42
N LEU A 60 -1.46 -8.61 4.11
CA LEU A 60 -0.89 -8.52 2.78
C LEU A 60 -0.96 -9.91 2.15
N ARG A 61 -2.04 -10.18 1.42
CA ARG A 61 -2.25 -11.49 0.78
C ARG A 61 -1.59 -11.50 -0.60
N PHE A 62 -1.22 -12.69 -1.07
CA PHE A 62 -0.54 -12.86 -2.36
C PHE A 62 -1.32 -12.20 -3.51
N ASP A 63 -2.61 -12.43 -3.58
CA ASP A 63 -3.46 -11.84 -4.63
C ASP A 63 -3.58 -10.31 -4.51
N GLY A 64 -3.51 -9.76 -3.31
CA GLY A 64 -3.47 -8.31 -3.09
C GLY A 64 -2.13 -7.67 -3.42
N MET A 65 -1.04 -8.43 -3.34
CA MET A 65 0.29 -7.91 -3.64
C MET A 65 0.44 -7.47 -5.09
N GLN A 66 -0.06 -8.27 -6.04
CA GLN A 66 0.03 -7.92 -7.46
C GLN A 66 -0.72 -6.62 -7.77
N GLU A 67 -1.90 -6.44 -7.21
CA GLU A 67 -2.67 -5.20 -7.39
C GLU A 67 -1.95 -4.01 -6.76
N THR A 68 -1.41 -4.19 -5.56
CA THR A 68 -0.64 -3.16 -4.87
C THR A 68 0.57 -2.73 -5.68
N VAL A 69 1.32 -3.70 -6.23
CA VAL A 69 2.49 -3.42 -7.08
C VAL A 69 2.08 -2.64 -8.34
N ASN A 70 1.05 -3.09 -9.03
CA ASN A 70 0.61 -2.45 -10.27
C ASN A 70 0.20 -0.99 -10.05
N LYS A 71 -0.52 -0.72 -8.98
CA LYS A 71 -0.96 0.64 -8.66
C LYS A 71 0.17 1.51 -8.13
N ALA A 72 0.99 0.97 -7.23
CA ALA A 72 2.09 1.72 -6.63
C ALA A 72 3.18 2.08 -7.64
N ALA A 73 3.39 1.28 -8.67
CA ALA A 73 4.41 1.52 -9.69
C ALA A 73 4.03 2.55 -10.73
N ARG A 74 2.77 3.02 -10.78
CA ARG A 74 2.29 3.99 -11.78
C ARG A 74 3.05 5.30 -11.74
N ASN A 75 3.43 5.76 -10.55
CA ASN A 75 4.23 6.97 -10.41
C ASN A 75 5.19 6.83 -9.23
N PHE A 76 6.19 7.72 -9.17
CA PHE A 76 7.21 7.63 -8.13
C PHE A 76 6.67 7.91 -6.72
N LYS A 77 5.64 8.74 -6.59
CA LYS A 77 5.05 9.09 -5.28
C LYS A 77 4.37 7.89 -4.64
N SER A 78 3.58 7.15 -5.40
CA SER A 78 2.94 5.93 -4.88
C SER A 78 3.96 4.84 -4.55
N THR A 79 5.03 4.74 -5.33
CA THR A 79 6.14 3.84 -5.00
C THR A 79 6.80 4.23 -3.68
N MET A 80 7.06 5.52 -3.47
CA MET A 80 7.61 6.03 -2.21
C MET A 80 6.74 5.67 -1.01
N ALA A 81 5.42 5.75 -1.16
CA ALA A 81 4.49 5.45 -0.07
C ALA A 81 4.68 4.01 0.45
N VAL A 82 5.00 3.08 -0.43
CA VAL A 82 5.21 1.67 -0.04
C VAL A 82 6.42 1.51 0.88
N SER A 83 7.40 2.41 0.81
CA SER A 83 8.56 2.39 1.72
C SER A 83 8.14 2.53 3.19
N GLN A 84 6.95 3.10 3.45
CA GLN A 84 6.41 3.32 4.79
C GLN A 84 5.23 2.39 5.09
N LEU A 85 5.13 1.28 4.39
CA LEU A 85 4.00 0.36 4.48
C LEU A 85 3.70 -0.07 5.92
N ASP A 86 4.73 -0.45 6.68
CA ASP A 86 4.55 -0.92 8.06
C ASP A 86 3.88 0.14 8.94
N PHE A 87 4.36 1.37 8.85
CA PHE A 87 3.82 2.49 9.62
C PHE A 87 2.40 2.86 9.17
N ILE A 88 2.16 2.85 7.86
CA ILE A 88 0.85 3.17 7.29
C ILE A 88 -0.19 2.11 7.68
N LEU A 89 0.16 0.83 7.58
CA LEU A 89 -0.73 -0.26 8.00
C LEU A 89 -1.12 -0.13 9.48
N ALA A 90 -0.17 0.24 10.33
CA ALA A 90 -0.40 0.35 11.77
C ALA A 90 -1.25 1.56 12.14
N ASN A 91 -1.15 2.67 11.41
CA ASN A 91 -1.64 3.97 11.87
C ASN A 91 -2.70 4.64 10.99
N ALA A 92 -2.97 4.14 9.78
CA ALA A 92 -4.01 4.73 8.94
C ALA A 92 -5.37 4.65 9.60
N ASN A 93 -6.20 5.67 9.40
CA ASN A 93 -7.53 5.76 9.97
C ASN A 93 -8.61 5.54 8.91
N LYS A 94 -9.63 4.79 9.25
CA LYS A 94 -10.79 4.58 8.38
C LYS A 94 -11.55 5.90 8.24
N ILE A 95 -11.72 6.36 7.02
CA ILE A 95 -12.45 7.59 6.71
C ILE A 95 -13.71 7.35 5.90
N GLY A 96 -13.90 6.17 5.34
CA GLY A 96 -15.07 5.87 4.54
C GLY A 96 -15.13 4.41 4.11
N ILE A 97 -16.25 4.10 3.45
CA ILE A 97 -16.54 2.77 2.90
C ILE A 97 -16.99 2.98 1.46
N ASP A 98 -16.55 2.09 0.58
CA ASP A 98 -16.97 2.09 -0.82
C ASP A 98 -17.36 0.68 -1.25
N LYS A 99 -18.03 0.58 -2.38
CA LYS A 99 -18.37 -0.71 -2.98
C LYS A 99 -17.20 -1.23 -3.81
N PRO A 100 -17.05 -2.56 -3.92
CA PRO A 100 -16.08 -3.13 -4.87
C PRO A 100 -16.39 -2.66 -6.29
N LYS A 101 -15.39 -2.12 -7.00
CA LYS A 101 -15.56 -1.49 -8.32
C LYS A 101 -14.95 -2.29 -9.47
N SER A 102 -14.08 -3.26 -9.19
CA SER A 102 -13.39 -4.04 -10.21
C SER A 102 -13.60 -5.53 -9.99
N LYS A 103 -13.31 -6.33 -11.02
CA LYS A 103 -13.33 -7.79 -10.88
C LYS A 103 -12.42 -8.28 -9.76
N ARG A 104 -11.28 -7.63 -9.58
CA ARG A 104 -10.32 -8.00 -8.52
C ARG A 104 -10.88 -7.76 -7.12
N GLN A 105 -11.84 -6.84 -7.00
CA GLN A 105 -12.47 -6.50 -5.71
C GLN A 105 -13.76 -7.27 -5.45
N GLU A 106 -14.30 -8.02 -6.43
CA GLU A 106 -15.57 -8.75 -6.30
C GLU A 106 -15.60 -9.76 -5.14
N LYS A 107 -14.43 -10.26 -4.75
CA LYS A 107 -14.30 -11.17 -3.61
C LYS A 107 -14.55 -10.51 -2.26
N PHE A 108 -14.57 -9.18 -2.21
CA PHE A 108 -14.79 -8.43 -0.98
C PHE A 108 -16.25 -8.00 -0.84
N ALA A 109 -16.73 -7.93 0.41
CA ALA A 109 -18.05 -7.41 0.73
C ALA A 109 -18.10 -5.89 0.58
N GLU A 110 -17.02 -5.23 0.98
CA GLU A 110 -16.87 -3.77 0.90
C GLU A 110 -15.38 -3.41 0.86
N MET A 111 -15.12 -2.16 0.48
CA MET A 111 -13.78 -1.60 0.48
C MET A 111 -13.72 -0.48 1.53
N LEU A 112 -12.77 -0.55 2.43
CA LEU A 112 -12.51 0.54 3.37
C LEU A 112 -11.56 1.54 2.73
N ILE A 113 -11.84 2.81 2.93
CA ILE A 113 -10.94 3.89 2.58
C ILE A 113 -10.26 4.32 3.86
N MET A 114 -8.94 4.17 3.91
CA MET A 114 -8.13 4.54 5.06
C MET A 114 -7.16 5.65 4.67
N ASN A 115 -6.91 6.56 5.59
CA ASN A 115 -6.07 7.72 5.36
C ASN A 115 -5.04 7.90 6.44
N MET A 116 -3.87 8.38 6.06
CA MET A 116 -2.82 8.76 6.99
C MET A 116 -2.13 10.03 6.52
N GLU A 117 -1.91 10.97 7.44
CA GLU A 117 -1.11 12.16 7.15
C GLU A 117 0.37 11.76 7.05
N THR A 118 1.02 12.19 5.96
CA THR A 118 2.38 11.78 5.65
C THR A 118 3.33 12.96 5.44
N LYS A 119 2.84 14.19 5.47
CA LYS A 119 3.63 15.38 5.14
C LYS A 119 4.88 15.58 6.00
N GLU A 120 4.89 15.06 7.23
CA GLU A 120 6.03 15.21 8.14
C GLU A 120 7.19 14.28 7.82
N PHE A 121 6.95 13.19 7.08
CA PHE A 121 7.98 12.21 6.78
C PHE A 121 8.10 11.81 5.30
N LEU A 122 7.15 12.23 4.46
CA LEU A 122 7.24 12.05 3.01
C LEU A 122 7.01 13.41 2.33
N PRO A 123 8.00 13.94 1.60
CA PRO A 123 8.01 15.35 1.21
C PRO A 123 7.12 15.76 0.04
N TYR A 124 6.52 14.80 -0.68
CA TYR A 124 5.85 15.10 -1.95
C TYR A 124 4.34 15.09 -1.88
N PHE A 125 3.75 14.69 -0.77
CA PHE A 125 2.30 14.62 -0.62
C PHE A 125 1.91 14.70 0.85
N ASP A 126 0.70 15.21 1.11
CA ASP A 126 0.24 15.46 2.47
C ASP A 126 -0.35 14.22 3.13
N ASN A 127 -0.97 13.37 2.34
CA ASN A 127 -1.70 12.18 2.84
C ASN A 127 -1.49 10.99 1.93
N VAL A 128 -1.65 9.81 2.51
CA VAL A 128 -1.73 8.54 1.80
C VAL A 128 -3.11 7.95 2.01
N LYS A 129 -3.72 7.52 0.92
CA LYS A 129 -4.96 6.74 0.93
C LYS A 129 -4.60 5.26 0.74
N MET A 130 -5.16 4.41 1.58
CA MET A 130 -5.01 2.97 1.49
C MET A 130 -6.40 2.35 1.29
N LEU A 131 -6.53 1.47 0.29
CA LEU A 131 -7.76 0.72 0.06
C LEU A 131 -7.62 -0.66 0.66
N VAL A 132 -8.60 -1.03 1.48
CA VAL A 132 -8.59 -2.29 2.22
C VAL A 132 -9.87 -3.05 1.93
N GLY A 133 -9.74 -4.26 1.37
CA GLY A 133 -10.87 -5.13 1.12
C GLY A 133 -11.30 -5.85 2.39
N VAL A 134 -12.62 -5.92 2.62
CA VAL A 134 -13.22 -6.66 3.72
C VAL A 134 -13.77 -7.97 3.18
N THR A 135 -13.29 -9.09 3.68
CA THR A 135 -13.70 -10.42 3.22
C THR A 135 -15.21 -10.61 3.36
N LYS A 136 -15.84 -11.18 2.32
CA LYS A 136 -17.25 -11.55 2.40
C LYS A 136 -17.44 -12.58 3.51
N GLN A 137 -18.41 -12.34 4.40
CA GLN A 137 -18.75 -13.28 5.45
C GLN A 137 -19.42 -14.51 4.82
N LYS A 138 -18.77 -15.66 4.99
CA LYS A 138 -19.32 -16.94 4.57
C LYS A 138 -20.05 -17.56 5.75
N LYS A 139 -21.05 -18.41 5.47
CA LYS A 139 -21.90 -19.07 6.47
C LYS A 139 -21.12 -19.73 7.62
N ASN A 140 -19.91 -20.18 7.36
CA ASN A 140 -19.04 -20.84 8.34
C ASN A 140 -17.76 -20.05 8.63
N ALA A 141 -17.65 -18.79 8.16
CA ALA A 141 -16.47 -17.98 8.42
C ALA A 141 -16.49 -17.48 9.86
N LYS A 142 -15.46 -17.83 10.60
CA LYS A 142 -15.33 -17.45 12.02
C LYS A 142 -14.86 -16.01 12.17
N LYS A 143 -14.31 -15.37 11.11
CA LYS A 143 -13.69 -14.07 11.24
C LYS A 143 -13.63 -13.30 9.91
N ILE A 144 -13.98 -12.01 9.97
CA ILE A 144 -13.77 -11.06 8.88
C ILE A 144 -12.28 -10.78 8.81
N GLN A 145 -11.73 -10.73 7.58
CA GLN A 145 -10.35 -10.35 7.35
C GLN A 145 -10.27 -9.09 6.49
N TYR A 146 -9.30 -8.26 6.81
CA TYR A 146 -8.97 -7.04 6.09
C TYR A 146 -7.71 -7.27 5.26
N SER A 147 -7.74 -6.90 3.98
CA SER A 147 -6.60 -7.10 3.08
C SER A 147 -6.30 -5.81 2.31
N ILE A 148 -5.04 -5.39 2.33
CA ILE A 148 -4.64 -4.24 1.51
C ILE A 148 -4.75 -4.58 0.03
N THR A 149 -5.28 -3.65 -0.76
CA THR A 149 -5.38 -3.78 -2.22
C THR A 149 -4.68 -2.65 -2.96
N ALA A 150 -4.56 -1.49 -2.35
CA ALA A 150 -3.90 -0.35 -2.98
C ALA A 150 -3.41 0.65 -1.94
N ILE A 151 -2.37 1.38 -2.31
CA ILE A 151 -1.84 2.51 -1.56
C ILE A 151 -1.54 3.63 -2.56
N GLU A 152 -2.06 4.82 -2.30
CA GLU A 152 -1.98 5.96 -3.23
C GLU A 152 -1.73 7.26 -2.48
N PRO A 153 -0.86 8.14 -3.01
CA PRO A 153 -0.69 9.46 -2.41
C PRO A 153 -1.91 10.34 -2.69
N VAL A 154 -2.19 11.23 -1.78
CA VAL A 154 -3.23 12.26 -1.92
C VAL A 154 -2.55 13.61 -1.79
N GLU A 155 -2.64 14.39 -2.84
CA GLU A 155 -2.06 15.73 -2.91
C GLU A 155 -3.05 16.81 -2.49
#